data_0b304cba652e8f0743d285cd3ae1e17b
#
_entry.id   0b304cba652e8f0743d285cd3ae1e17b
#
_cell.length_a   1.000
_cell.length_b   1.000
_cell.length_c   1.000
_cell.angle_alpha   90.00
_cell.angle_beta   90.00
_cell.angle_gamma   90.00
#
_symmetry.space_group_name_H-M   'P 1'
#
loop_
_entity.id
_entity.type
_entity.pdbx_description
1 polymer ?
#
loop_
_entity_poly.entity_id
_entity_poly.type
_entity_poly.pdbx_seq_one_letter_code
_entity_poly.pdbx_strand_id
1 'polypeptide(L)'
;MKHNVKGAALVLLAIAMLVLAVAASLAADQPPLTDVSLIIGRAPADQATPATIPAGTVLVLGDSDEGIGKVTAELQEAYRLDKVSTVAGKAARLKPGETLELTWTPAALRVAVTLIADSAGTPTYKVRLEEAGTLIAEPTVSLRGRRGVIGGPNGPAAPYVFVLLRKMADPPKVEGDIVSPVVLERVSPVYPEVARKEKIMGVVVVEASIDKTGAVRDMRVLESPHESLAQAATDAVRQWRFEPARDAKGAAVAVEWKITLAFKLQ
;
A
#
# COMPACT_ATOMS: atom_id res chain seq x y z
N MET A 1 -28.82 57.24 1.06
CA MET A 1 -27.99 56.35 0.22
C MET A 1 -28.06 54.93 0.83
N LYS A 2 -28.95 54.10 0.29
CA LYS A 2 -29.02 52.69 0.71
C LYS A 2 -28.15 51.88 -0.25
N HIS A 3 -26.93 51.60 0.16
CA HIS A 3 -26.02 50.77 -0.63
C HIS A 3 -26.55 49.35 -0.81
N ASN A 4 -26.49 48.88 -2.03
CA ASN A 4 -27.00 47.61 -2.55
C ASN A 4 -26.20 46.43 -2.04
N VAL A 5 -26.38 46.04 -0.77
CA VAL A 5 -25.67 44.92 -0.11
C VAL A 5 -26.06 43.57 -0.73
N LYS A 6 -27.22 43.47 -1.38
CA LYS A 6 -27.70 42.24 -2.02
C LYS A 6 -26.90 41.85 -3.26
N GLY A 7 -26.35 42.81 -4.01
CA GLY A 7 -25.51 42.52 -5.19
C GLY A 7 -24.15 41.99 -4.84
N ALA A 8 -23.52 42.50 -3.79
CA ALA A 8 -22.21 42.05 -3.36
C ALA A 8 -22.24 40.61 -2.79
N ALA A 9 -23.30 40.24 -2.06
CA ALA A 9 -23.46 38.88 -1.54
C ALA A 9 -23.69 37.86 -2.67
N LEU A 10 -24.41 38.22 -3.74
CA LEU A 10 -24.65 37.34 -4.88
C LEU A 10 -23.37 37.10 -5.69
N VAL A 11 -22.55 38.13 -5.86
CA VAL A 11 -21.25 38.00 -6.56
C VAL A 11 -20.27 37.17 -5.76
N LEU A 12 -20.21 37.34 -4.44
CA LEU A 12 -19.37 36.51 -3.56
C LEU A 12 -19.80 35.01 -3.57
N LEU A 13 -21.11 34.76 -3.59
CA LEU A 13 -21.64 33.38 -3.69
C LEU A 13 -21.32 32.76 -5.03
N ALA A 14 -21.40 33.49 -6.13
CA ALA A 14 -21.05 33.02 -7.47
C ALA A 14 -19.55 32.74 -7.61
N ILE A 15 -18.70 33.59 -7.04
CA ILE A 15 -17.23 33.35 -6.99
C ILE A 15 -16.89 32.13 -6.13
N ALA A 16 -17.54 31.97 -4.98
CA ALA A 16 -17.37 30.83 -4.12
C ALA A 16 -17.78 29.52 -4.83
N MET A 17 -18.92 29.50 -5.55
CA MET A 17 -19.34 28.37 -6.35
C MET A 17 -18.39 28.09 -7.52
N LEU A 18 -17.87 29.11 -8.18
CA LEU A 18 -16.92 28.98 -9.28
C LEU A 18 -15.59 28.41 -8.77
N VAL A 19 -15.10 28.89 -7.61
CA VAL A 19 -13.89 28.38 -6.98
C VAL A 19 -14.08 26.93 -6.53
N LEU A 20 -15.26 26.58 -5.99
CA LEU A 20 -15.58 25.20 -5.62
C LEU A 20 -15.68 24.28 -6.85
N ALA A 21 -16.27 24.76 -7.95
CA ALA A 21 -16.38 24.01 -9.20
C ALA A 21 -14.99 23.80 -9.85
N VAL A 22 -14.13 24.82 -9.83
CA VAL A 22 -12.74 24.71 -10.33
C VAL A 22 -11.91 23.78 -9.44
N ALA A 23 -12.07 23.86 -8.12
CA ALA A 23 -11.39 22.96 -7.20
C ALA A 23 -11.87 21.50 -7.36
N ALA A 24 -13.17 21.29 -7.57
CA ALA A 24 -13.74 19.97 -7.86
C ALA A 24 -13.25 19.42 -9.22
N SER A 25 -13.16 20.27 -10.25
CA SER A 25 -12.62 19.90 -11.57
C SER A 25 -11.13 19.55 -11.50
N LEU A 26 -10.33 20.29 -10.75
CA LEU A 26 -8.91 19.98 -10.52
C LEU A 26 -8.71 18.69 -9.72
N ALA A 27 -9.64 18.34 -8.84
CA ALA A 27 -9.60 17.08 -8.10
C ALA A 27 -10.02 15.89 -8.97
N ALA A 28 -10.89 16.09 -9.95
CA ALA A 28 -11.33 15.03 -10.87
C ALA A 28 -10.27 14.63 -11.91
N ASP A 29 -9.23 15.45 -12.09
CA ASP A 29 -8.18 15.24 -13.11
C ASP A 29 -6.85 14.71 -12.51
N GLN A 30 -6.86 14.27 -11.26
CA GLN A 30 -5.66 13.69 -10.67
C GLN A 30 -5.48 12.23 -11.09
N PRO A 31 -4.25 11.83 -11.49
CA PRO A 31 -4.00 10.44 -11.84
C PRO A 31 -4.29 9.53 -10.64
N PRO A 32 -4.70 8.26 -10.88
CA PRO A 32 -5.03 7.34 -9.83
C PRO A 32 -3.85 7.12 -8.89
N LEU A 33 -4.10 7.16 -7.59
CA LEU A 33 -3.11 6.75 -6.60
C LEU A 33 -3.01 5.23 -6.65
N THR A 34 -1.90 4.76 -7.19
CA THR A 34 -1.60 3.34 -7.37
C THR A 34 -0.68 2.87 -6.26
N ASP A 35 -1.09 1.85 -5.52
CA ASP A 35 -0.25 1.14 -4.57
C ASP A 35 0.17 -0.19 -5.16
N VAL A 36 1.47 -0.46 -5.11
CA VAL A 36 2.08 -1.70 -5.55
C VAL A 36 2.76 -2.34 -4.36
N SER A 37 2.36 -3.56 -4.02
CA SER A 37 2.98 -4.31 -2.92
C SER A 37 3.50 -5.65 -3.43
N LEU A 38 4.73 -5.96 -3.08
CA LEU A 38 5.36 -7.25 -3.34
C LEU A 38 5.13 -8.16 -2.14
N ILE A 39 4.48 -9.28 -2.40
CA ILE A 39 4.11 -10.26 -1.38
C ILE A 39 4.86 -11.56 -1.67
N ILE A 40 5.46 -12.14 -0.65
CA ILE A 40 6.18 -13.40 -0.73
C ILE A 40 5.47 -14.43 0.13
N GLY A 41 5.24 -15.61 -0.44
CA GLY A 41 4.69 -16.77 0.25
C GLY A 41 5.67 -17.93 0.27
N ARG A 42 5.61 -18.76 1.32
CA ARG A 42 6.38 -20.00 1.40
C ARG A 42 5.46 -21.18 1.63
N ALA A 43 5.66 -22.25 0.87
CA ALA A 43 4.98 -23.52 1.12
C ALA A 43 5.59 -24.25 2.34
N PRO A 44 4.79 -25.08 3.03
CA PRO A 44 5.28 -25.98 4.06
C PRO A 44 6.39 -26.89 3.52
N ALA A 45 7.40 -27.17 4.35
CA ALA A 45 8.54 -28.02 3.96
C ALA A 45 8.16 -29.48 3.69
N ASP A 46 7.02 -29.92 4.22
CA ASP A 46 6.46 -31.27 4.09
C ASP A 46 5.46 -31.43 2.94
N GLN A 47 5.18 -30.32 2.22
CA GLN A 47 4.26 -30.37 1.08
C GLN A 47 4.89 -31.05 -0.13
N ALA A 48 4.47 -32.27 -0.41
CA ALA A 48 5.00 -33.11 -1.48
C ALA A 48 4.87 -32.53 -2.89
N THR A 49 3.86 -31.67 -3.12
CA THR A 49 3.64 -30.98 -4.40
C THR A 49 3.01 -29.61 -4.14
N PRO A 50 3.82 -28.55 -4.09
CA PRO A 50 3.27 -27.19 -3.97
C PRO A 50 2.44 -26.84 -5.21
N ALA A 51 1.36 -26.08 -5.00
CA ALA A 51 0.56 -25.60 -6.10
C ALA A 51 1.41 -24.75 -7.06
N THR A 52 1.39 -25.06 -8.35
CA THR A 52 2.11 -24.28 -9.36
C THR A 52 1.23 -23.15 -9.85
N ILE A 53 1.71 -21.93 -9.71
CA ILE A 53 1.06 -20.74 -10.29
C ILE A 53 1.89 -20.36 -11.53
N PRO A 54 1.32 -20.42 -12.74
CA PRO A 54 2.02 -19.93 -13.93
C PRO A 54 2.42 -18.46 -13.75
N ALA A 55 3.62 -18.11 -14.14
CA ALA A 55 4.09 -16.73 -14.09
C ALA A 55 3.16 -15.80 -14.89
N GLY A 56 2.80 -14.66 -14.31
CA GLY A 56 1.89 -13.71 -14.93
C GLY A 56 0.40 -14.04 -14.78
N THR A 57 0.04 -15.10 -14.04
CA THR A 57 -1.37 -15.37 -13.71
C THR A 57 -1.98 -14.21 -12.96
N VAL A 58 -3.05 -13.65 -13.48
CA VAL A 58 -3.82 -12.58 -12.83
C VAL A 58 -4.89 -13.22 -11.96
N LEU A 59 -4.79 -13.01 -10.66
CA LEU A 59 -5.75 -13.46 -9.67
C LEU A 59 -6.70 -12.31 -9.37
N VAL A 60 -7.98 -12.49 -9.64
CA VAL A 60 -9.01 -11.52 -9.25
C VAL A 60 -9.44 -11.87 -7.82
N LEU A 61 -8.85 -11.20 -6.86
CA LEU A 61 -9.34 -11.22 -5.48
C LEU A 61 -10.46 -10.19 -5.36
N GLY A 62 -11.51 -10.52 -4.62
CA GLY A 62 -12.74 -9.71 -4.52
C GLY A 62 -12.52 -8.20 -4.33
N ASP A 63 -13.57 -7.43 -4.52
CA ASP A 63 -13.56 -5.96 -4.61
C ASP A 63 -13.60 -5.26 -3.24
N SER A 64 -13.30 -5.97 -2.16
CA SER A 64 -13.35 -5.40 -0.80
C SER A 64 -12.19 -4.44 -0.58
N ASP A 65 -12.49 -3.32 0.08
CA ASP A 65 -11.52 -2.29 0.52
C ASP A 65 -10.69 -2.75 1.75
N GLU A 66 -10.66 -4.08 1.96
CA GLU A 66 -9.97 -4.68 3.10
C GLU A 66 -8.46 -4.68 2.84
N GLY A 67 -7.72 -4.39 3.89
CA GLY A 67 -6.28 -4.15 3.85
C GLY A 67 -5.45 -5.36 3.38
N ILE A 68 -4.16 -5.13 3.18
CA ILE A 68 -3.17 -6.16 2.77
C ILE A 68 -3.27 -7.44 3.60
N GLY A 69 -3.60 -7.32 4.90
CA GLY A 69 -3.75 -8.47 5.80
C GLY A 69 -4.76 -9.50 5.33
N LYS A 70 -5.87 -9.08 4.71
CA LYS A 70 -6.85 -10.02 4.17
C LYS A 70 -6.34 -10.68 2.88
N VAL A 71 -5.70 -9.91 2.01
CA VAL A 71 -5.10 -10.47 0.79
C VAL A 71 -4.06 -11.53 1.13
N THR A 72 -3.19 -11.27 2.11
CA THR A 72 -2.20 -12.27 2.54
C THR A 72 -2.85 -13.51 3.14
N ALA A 73 -3.95 -13.38 3.90
CA ALA A 73 -4.70 -14.50 4.42
C ALA A 73 -5.40 -15.31 3.30
N GLU A 74 -6.01 -14.63 2.33
CA GLU A 74 -6.63 -15.28 1.16
C GLU A 74 -5.59 -16.07 0.34
N LEU A 75 -4.39 -15.49 0.12
CA LEU A 75 -3.30 -16.17 -0.58
C LEU A 75 -2.78 -17.35 0.22
N GLN A 76 -2.66 -17.21 1.54
CA GLN A 76 -2.21 -18.28 2.44
C GLN A 76 -3.17 -19.47 2.39
N GLU A 77 -4.47 -19.22 2.45
CA GLU A 77 -5.49 -20.26 2.36
C GLU A 77 -5.56 -20.91 0.97
N ALA A 78 -5.64 -20.08 -0.09
CA ALA A 78 -5.80 -20.54 -1.47
C ALA A 78 -4.65 -21.42 -1.95
N TYR A 79 -3.43 -21.11 -1.53
CA TYR A 79 -2.22 -21.82 -1.96
C TYR A 79 -1.59 -22.67 -0.86
N ARG A 80 -2.25 -22.80 0.28
CA ARG A 80 -1.79 -23.59 1.44
C ARG A 80 -0.36 -23.21 1.85
N LEU A 81 -0.11 -21.90 2.00
CA LEU A 81 1.20 -21.38 2.34
C LEU A 81 1.35 -21.28 3.87
N ASP A 82 2.50 -21.66 4.39
CA ASP A 82 2.81 -21.53 5.82
C ASP A 82 2.92 -20.07 6.24
N LYS A 83 3.53 -19.27 5.40
CA LYS A 83 3.81 -17.87 5.67
C LYS A 83 3.64 -17.03 4.42
N VAL A 84 2.94 -15.93 4.57
CA VAL A 84 2.79 -14.91 3.54
C VAL A 84 3.13 -13.55 4.14
N SER A 85 4.03 -12.79 3.51
CA SER A 85 4.51 -11.51 4.01
C SER A 85 4.62 -10.49 2.89
N THR A 86 4.32 -9.24 3.19
CA THR A 86 4.65 -8.12 2.29
C THR A 86 6.09 -7.70 2.55
N VAL A 87 6.92 -7.75 1.52
CA VAL A 87 8.37 -7.48 1.62
C VAL A 87 8.77 -6.11 1.09
N ALA A 88 7.97 -5.54 0.19
CA ALA A 88 8.17 -4.20 -0.33
C ALA A 88 6.82 -3.60 -0.73
N GLY A 89 6.70 -2.28 -0.67
CA GLY A 89 5.52 -1.57 -1.15
C GLY A 89 5.85 -0.11 -1.49
N LYS A 90 5.20 0.38 -2.53
CA LYS A 90 5.36 1.77 -2.98
C LYS A 90 4.05 2.26 -3.58
N ALA A 91 3.67 3.47 -3.26
CA ALA A 91 2.53 4.12 -3.90
C ALA A 91 2.98 5.39 -4.63
N ALA A 92 2.35 5.64 -5.76
CA ALA A 92 2.55 6.86 -6.51
C ALA A 92 1.28 7.20 -7.32
N ARG A 93 1.14 8.48 -7.67
CA ARG A 93 0.20 8.90 -8.71
C ARG A 93 0.88 8.71 -10.05
N LEU A 94 0.34 7.80 -10.85
CA LEU A 94 0.91 7.48 -12.15
C LEU A 94 0.07 8.11 -13.25
N LYS A 95 0.72 8.82 -14.17
CA LYS A 95 0.14 9.22 -15.45
C LYS A 95 0.34 8.11 -16.49
N PRO A 96 -0.48 8.05 -17.53
CA PRO A 96 -0.23 7.13 -18.64
C PRO A 96 1.20 7.25 -19.18
N GLY A 97 1.89 6.12 -19.27
CA GLY A 97 3.29 6.02 -19.64
C GLY A 97 4.28 6.06 -18.48
N GLU A 98 3.89 6.47 -17.27
CA GLU A 98 4.77 6.48 -16.10
C GLU A 98 4.87 5.09 -15.47
N THR A 99 6.05 4.78 -14.93
CA THR A 99 6.38 3.49 -14.34
C THR A 99 6.79 3.64 -12.87
N LEU A 100 6.23 2.78 -12.04
CA LEU A 100 6.62 2.58 -10.64
C LEU A 100 7.48 1.33 -10.55
N GLU A 101 8.65 1.44 -9.92
CA GLU A 101 9.54 0.30 -9.76
C GLU A 101 9.71 -0.07 -8.29
N LEU A 102 9.70 -1.40 -8.04
CA LEU A 102 10.09 -2.01 -6.77
C LEU A 102 11.20 -3.01 -7.02
N THR A 103 12.12 -3.12 -6.07
CA THR A 103 13.18 -4.12 -6.08
C THR A 103 13.19 -4.87 -4.76
N TRP A 104 13.45 -6.17 -4.82
CA TRP A 104 13.68 -7.00 -3.64
C TRP A 104 15.00 -7.75 -3.79
N THR A 105 15.99 -7.22 -3.09
CA THR A 105 17.39 -7.63 -3.21
C THR A 105 17.65 -9.12 -2.90
N PRO A 106 17.02 -9.75 -1.87
CA PRO A 106 17.32 -11.14 -1.53
C PRO A 106 17.10 -12.14 -2.67
N ALA A 107 16.16 -11.86 -3.59
CA ALA A 107 15.91 -12.73 -4.75
C ALA A 107 16.24 -12.04 -6.08
N ALA A 108 16.91 -10.90 -6.07
CA ALA A 108 17.17 -10.08 -7.26
C ALA A 108 15.92 -9.83 -8.11
N LEU A 109 14.74 -9.71 -7.45
CA LEU A 109 13.47 -9.43 -8.10
C LEU A 109 13.30 -7.94 -8.36
N ARG A 110 12.85 -7.62 -9.57
CA ARG A 110 12.43 -6.29 -9.99
C ARG A 110 11.02 -6.34 -10.52
N VAL A 111 10.19 -5.45 -10.04
CA VAL A 111 8.81 -5.27 -10.50
C VAL A 111 8.67 -3.86 -11.04
N ALA A 112 8.28 -3.73 -12.29
CA ALA A 112 7.98 -2.46 -12.93
C ALA A 112 6.50 -2.43 -13.30
N VAL A 113 5.77 -1.44 -12.80
CA VAL A 113 4.34 -1.26 -13.04
C VAL A 113 4.13 0.03 -13.81
N THR A 114 3.73 -0.07 -15.06
CA THR A 114 3.48 1.07 -15.95
C THR A 114 1.98 1.25 -16.13
N LEU A 115 1.47 2.44 -15.85
CA LEU A 115 0.10 2.79 -16.21
C LEU A 115 0.01 2.99 -17.72
N ILE A 116 -0.78 2.17 -18.43
CA ILE A 116 -1.00 2.29 -19.87
C ILE A 116 -2.10 3.29 -20.16
N ALA A 117 -3.23 3.15 -19.48
CA ALA A 117 -4.40 3.99 -19.65
C ALA A 117 -5.26 3.99 -18.37
N ASP A 118 -6.03 5.04 -18.17
CA ASP A 118 -7.13 5.08 -17.21
C ASP A 118 -8.41 5.44 -17.95
N SER A 119 -9.27 4.46 -18.18
CA SER A 119 -10.52 4.62 -18.91
C SER A 119 -11.69 4.68 -17.92
N ALA A 120 -12.23 5.87 -17.70
CA ALA A 120 -13.35 6.11 -16.79
C ALA A 120 -13.13 5.55 -15.37
N GLY A 121 -11.94 5.73 -14.82
CA GLY A 121 -11.58 5.26 -13.49
C GLY A 121 -11.23 3.77 -13.41
N THR A 122 -11.05 3.12 -14.56
CA THR A 122 -10.54 1.75 -14.67
C THR A 122 -9.11 1.79 -15.21
N PRO A 123 -8.10 1.87 -14.33
CA PRO A 123 -6.73 1.92 -14.78
C PRO A 123 -6.27 0.57 -15.33
N THR A 124 -5.49 0.62 -16.39
CA THR A 124 -4.86 -0.54 -17.02
C THR A 124 -3.36 -0.43 -16.88
N TYR A 125 -2.76 -1.45 -16.29
CA TYR A 125 -1.33 -1.52 -16.01
C TYR A 125 -0.66 -2.62 -16.80
N LYS A 126 0.56 -2.34 -17.24
CA LYS A 126 1.53 -3.34 -17.68
C LYS A 126 2.46 -3.63 -16.52
N VAL A 127 2.56 -4.89 -16.11
CA VAL A 127 3.39 -5.30 -14.99
C VAL A 127 4.51 -6.18 -15.51
N ARG A 128 5.74 -5.73 -15.33
CA ARG A 128 6.94 -6.45 -15.72
C ARG A 128 7.62 -7.01 -14.48
N LEU A 129 7.81 -8.31 -14.45
CA LEU A 129 8.49 -9.03 -13.38
C LEU A 129 9.78 -9.62 -13.93
N GLU A 130 10.90 -9.27 -13.30
CA GLU A 130 12.24 -9.75 -13.66
C GLU A 130 12.91 -10.37 -12.41
N GLU A 131 13.67 -11.45 -12.63
CA GLU A 131 14.53 -12.06 -11.63
C GLU A 131 15.96 -12.15 -12.18
N ALA A 132 16.91 -11.59 -11.45
CA ALA A 132 18.31 -11.50 -11.86
C ALA A 132 18.51 -10.96 -13.30
N GLY A 133 17.67 -10.00 -13.70
CA GLY A 133 17.69 -9.40 -15.05
C GLY A 133 16.98 -10.21 -16.13
N THR A 134 16.44 -11.39 -15.81
CA THR A 134 15.67 -12.21 -16.75
C THR A 134 14.19 -11.88 -16.63
N LEU A 135 13.53 -11.60 -17.74
CA LEU A 135 12.08 -11.37 -17.79
C LEU A 135 11.34 -12.67 -17.47
N ILE A 136 10.51 -12.64 -16.45
CA ILE A 136 9.70 -13.78 -16.01
C ILE A 136 8.27 -13.69 -16.52
N ALA A 137 7.67 -12.50 -16.42
CA ALA A 137 6.31 -12.25 -16.86
C ALA A 137 6.09 -10.78 -17.19
N GLU A 138 5.17 -10.51 -18.13
CA GLU A 138 4.79 -9.14 -18.49
C GLU A 138 3.27 -9.06 -18.79
N PRO A 139 2.38 -9.39 -17.83
CA PRO A 139 0.95 -9.30 -18.04
C PRO A 139 0.45 -7.86 -18.10
N THR A 140 -0.68 -7.68 -18.80
CA THR A 140 -1.48 -6.46 -18.76
C THR A 140 -2.72 -6.69 -17.91
N VAL A 141 -2.99 -5.80 -16.96
CA VAL A 141 -4.06 -5.94 -15.98
C VAL A 141 -4.92 -4.69 -15.96
N SER A 142 -6.22 -4.84 -16.17
CA SER A 142 -7.20 -3.76 -15.95
C SER A 142 -7.87 -3.95 -14.60
N LEU A 143 -7.72 -2.97 -13.71
CA LEU A 143 -8.36 -3.01 -12.40
C LEU A 143 -9.82 -2.53 -12.51
N ARG A 144 -10.73 -3.46 -12.81
CA ARG A 144 -12.19 -3.19 -12.78
C ARG A 144 -12.70 -2.95 -11.36
N GLY A 145 -11.98 -3.47 -10.35
CA GLY A 145 -12.17 -3.22 -8.93
C GLY A 145 -11.00 -2.42 -8.35
N ARG A 146 -10.88 -2.46 -7.02
CA ARG A 146 -9.83 -1.71 -6.32
C ARG A 146 -8.49 -2.44 -6.26
N ARG A 147 -8.44 -3.75 -6.55
CA ARG A 147 -7.23 -4.56 -6.41
C ARG A 147 -7.09 -5.64 -7.49
N GLY A 148 -5.86 -5.98 -7.79
CA GLY A 148 -5.48 -7.13 -8.63
C GLY A 148 -4.21 -7.76 -8.10
N VAL A 149 -4.07 -9.07 -8.19
CA VAL A 149 -2.87 -9.79 -7.80
C VAL A 149 -2.32 -10.55 -9.00
N ILE A 150 -1.02 -10.46 -9.19
CA ILE A 150 -0.30 -11.16 -10.24
C ILE A 150 0.62 -12.16 -9.57
N GLY A 151 0.45 -13.44 -9.90
CA GLY A 151 1.37 -14.50 -9.47
C GLY A 151 2.66 -14.47 -10.28
N GLY A 152 3.79 -14.62 -9.60
CA GLY A 152 5.12 -14.77 -10.18
C GLY A 152 5.59 -16.22 -10.15
N PRO A 153 6.83 -16.47 -10.56
CA PRO A 153 7.39 -17.82 -10.58
C PRO A 153 7.43 -18.42 -9.18
N ASN A 154 7.18 -19.68 -9.14
CA ASN A 154 7.31 -20.51 -7.96
C ASN A 154 7.98 -21.84 -8.37
N GLY A 155 8.79 -22.38 -7.49
CA GLY A 155 9.39 -23.68 -7.64
C GLY A 155 9.47 -24.37 -6.28
N PRO A 156 9.80 -25.65 -6.23
CA PRO A 156 9.84 -26.43 -4.99
C PRO A 156 10.81 -25.87 -3.93
N ALA A 157 11.75 -25.03 -4.34
CA ALA A 157 12.69 -24.35 -3.44
C ALA A 157 12.60 -22.82 -3.48
N ALA A 158 11.75 -22.24 -4.35
CA ALA A 158 11.61 -20.81 -4.52
C ALA A 158 10.36 -20.29 -3.78
N PRO A 159 10.41 -19.08 -3.22
CA PRO A 159 9.22 -18.46 -2.64
C PRO A 159 8.17 -18.17 -3.71
N TYR A 160 6.90 -18.25 -3.34
CA TYR A 160 5.83 -17.73 -4.15
C TYR A 160 5.91 -16.20 -4.17
N VAL A 161 5.86 -15.62 -5.35
CA VAL A 161 5.91 -14.18 -5.54
C VAL A 161 4.54 -13.69 -6.02
N PHE A 162 4.01 -12.69 -5.36
CA PHE A 162 2.77 -12.04 -5.78
C PHE A 162 2.97 -10.52 -5.84
N VAL A 163 2.45 -9.92 -6.89
CA VAL A 163 2.40 -8.47 -7.02
C VAL A 163 0.97 -8.01 -6.84
N LEU A 164 0.69 -7.37 -5.72
CA LEU A 164 -0.60 -6.77 -5.43
C LEU A 164 -0.63 -5.34 -5.98
N LEU A 165 -1.59 -5.08 -6.85
CA LEU A 165 -1.93 -3.75 -7.34
C LEU A 165 -3.21 -3.28 -6.67
N ARG A 166 -3.20 -2.07 -6.11
CA ARG A 166 -4.41 -1.46 -5.55
C ARG A 166 -4.61 -0.06 -6.11
N LYS A 167 -5.85 0.25 -6.50
CA LYS A 167 -6.27 1.62 -6.67
C LYS A 167 -6.71 2.14 -5.30
N MET A 168 -5.92 3.04 -4.74
CA MET A 168 -6.25 3.65 -3.46
C MET A 168 -7.26 4.78 -3.66
N ALA A 169 -8.19 4.92 -2.72
CA ALA A 169 -8.94 6.15 -2.60
C ALA A 169 -7.96 7.29 -2.27
N ASP A 170 -8.22 8.46 -2.80
CA ASP A 170 -7.48 9.63 -2.34
C ASP A 170 -7.65 9.77 -0.83
N PRO A 171 -6.56 10.02 -0.08
CA PRO A 171 -6.68 10.34 1.32
C PRO A 171 -7.65 11.52 1.43
N PRO A 172 -8.59 11.51 2.39
CA PRO A 172 -9.49 12.62 2.57
C PRO A 172 -8.66 13.89 2.69
N LYS A 173 -8.91 14.86 1.79
CA LYS A 173 -8.32 16.19 1.89
C LYS A 173 -8.88 16.81 3.16
N VAL A 174 -8.06 16.84 4.20
CA VAL A 174 -8.42 17.59 5.39
C VAL A 174 -8.04 19.03 5.13
N GLU A 175 -9.04 19.86 4.95
CA GLU A 175 -8.83 21.30 4.87
C GLU A 175 -8.49 21.81 6.27
N GLY A 176 -7.30 22.40 6.43
CA GLY A 176 -6.84 23.01 7.67
C GLY A 176 -5.66 22.27 8.32
N ASP A 177 -5.17 22.82 9.43
CA ASP A 177 -4.09 22.24 10.21
C ASP A 177 -4.56 20.96 10.89
N ILE A 178 -4.00 19.83 10.47
CA ILE A 178 -4.25 18.55 11.11
C ILE A 178 -3.30 18.40 12.30
N VAL A 179 -3.87 18.15 13.48
CA VAL A 179 -3.10 17.72 14.65
C VAL A 179 -2.71 16.25 14.45
N SER A 180 -1.43 15.98 14.47
CA SER A 180 -0.87 14.64 14.25
C SER A 180 -1.37 13.63 15.30
N PRO A 181 -1.51 12.35 14.92
CA PRO A 181 -1.86 11.31 15.89
C PRO A 181 -0.73 11.14 16.91
N VAL A 182 -1.11 10.84 18.15
CA VAL A 182 -0.16 10.61 19.25
C VAL A 182 -0.17 9.13 19.65
N VAL A 183 1.00 8.52 19.79
CA VAL A 183 1.10 7.12 20.23
C VAL A 183 0.70 7.03 21.70
N LEU A 184 -0.39 6.29 22.00
CA LEU A 184 -0.84 6.02 23.36
C LEU A 184 -0.24 4.72 23.91
N GLU A 185 -0.24 3.67 23.08
CA GLU A 185 0.34 2.38 23.44
C GLU A 185 1.33 1.95 22.37
N ARG A 186 2.51 1.54 22.80
CA ARG A 186 3.59 1.10 21.94
C ARG A 186 4.05 -0.29 22.35
N VAL A 187 4.02 -1.23 21.41
CA VAL A 187 4.61 -2.55 21.55
C VAL A 187 5.96 -2.56 20.83
N SER A 188 7.00 -2.96 21.52
CA SER A 188 8.33 -3.09 20.90
C SER A 188 8.37 -4.31 19.99
N PRO A 189 8.97 -4.20 18.80
CA PRO A 189 9.13 -5.35 17.92
C PRO A 189 10.06 -6.39 18.56
N VAL A 190 9.72 -7.66 18.43
CA VAL A 190 10.60 -8.76 18.81
C VAL A 190 11.67 -8.91 17.74
N TYR A 191 12.94 -8.88 18.14
CA TYR A 191 14.05 -9.05 17.20
C TYR A 191 14.09 -10.48 16.67
N PRO A 192 13.94 -10.70 15.34
CA PRO A 192 13.88 -12.05 14.78
C PRO A 192 15.22 -12.80 14.93
N GLU A 193 15.16 -14.07 15.28
CA GLU A 193 16.37 -14.92 15.46
C GLU A 193 17.23 -15.00 14.20
N VAL A 194 16.61 -15.04 13.01
CA VAL A 194 17.32 -15.03 11.73
C VAL A 194 18.16 -13.76 11.59
N ALA A 195 17.52 -12.59 11.79
CA ALA A 195 18.21 -11.31 11.68
C ALA A 195 19.30 -11.15 12.76
N ARG A 196 19.08 -11.72 13.96
CA ARG A 196 20.08 -11.71 15.03
C ARG A 196 21.32 -12.54 14.67
N LYS A 197 21.11 -13.75 14.16
CA LYS A 197 22.21 -14.65 13.72
C LYS A 197 23.00 -14.06 12.57
N GLU A 198 22.33 -13.43 11.63
CA GLU A 198 22.94 -12.82 10.45
C GLU A 198 23.42 -11.38 10.70
N LYS A 199 23.27 -10.87 11.92
CA LYS A 199 23.65 -9.52 12.34
C LYS A 199 23.02 -8.40 11.47
N ILE A 200 21.81 -8.64 10.98
CA ILE A 200 21.09 -7.69 10.13
C ILE A 200 20.44 -6.62 11.01
N MET A 201 20.91 -5.41 10.92
CA MET A 201 20.40 -4.21 11.60
C MET A 201 19.86 -3.20 10.59
N GLY A 202 19.12 -2.22 11.05
CA GLY A 202 18.70 -1.09 10.23
C GLY A 202 17.36 -0.53 10.63
N VAL A 203 16.78 0.24 9.72
CA VAL A 203 15.54 0.97 9.91
C VAL A 203 14.44 0.33 9.05
N VAL A 204 13.29 0.11 9.66
CA VAL A 204 12.06 -0.27 8.96
C VAL A 204 11.11 0.92 8.98
N VAL A 205 10.64 1.33 7.82
CA VAL A 205 9.62 2.39 7.67
C VAL A 205 8.31 1.75 7.28
N VAL A 206 7.31 1.92 8.13
CA VAL A 206 5.94 1.43 7.92
C VAL A 206 5.02 2.62 7.76
N GLU A 207 4.25 2.66 6.71
CA GLU A 207 3.11 3.57 6.58
C GLU A 207 1.86 2.85 7.10
N ALA A 208 1.19 3.47 8.05
CA ALA A 208 0.03 2.90 8.73
C ALA A 208 -1.19 3.81 8.56
N SER A 209 -2.34 3.24 8.21
CA SER A 209 -3.63 3.93 8.25
C SER A 209 -4.17 3.89 9.67
N ILE A 210 -4.31 5.08 10.28
CA ILE A 210 -4.84 5.25 11.63
C ILE A 210 -6.27 5.79 11.48
N ASP A 211 -7.23 5.05 11.99
CA ASP A 211 -8.64 5.44 11.90
C ASP A 211 -9.04 6.48 12.96
N LYS A 212 -10.29 6.94 12.88
CA LYS A 212 -10.88 7.92 13.81
C LYS A 212 -10.92 7.45 15.27
N THR A 213 -10.73 6.16 15.53
CA THR A 213 -10.67 5.59 16.88
C THR A 213 -9.24 5.45 17.40
N GLY A 214 -8.24 5.78 16.58
CA GLY A 214 -6.83 5.61 16.90
C GLY A 214 -6.31 4.18 16.68
N ALA A 215 -7.10 3.32 16.04
CA ALA A 215 -6.68 1.95 15.71
C ALA A 215 -5.95 1.90 14.37
N VAL A 216 -4.91 1.08 14.30
CA VAL A 216 -4.20 0.79 13.05
C VAL A 216 -5.05 -0.20 12.23
N ARG A 217 -5.41 0.19 11.00
CA ARG A 217 -6.27 -0.60 10.10
C ARG A 217 -5.48 -1.28 9.01
N ASP A 218 -4.66 -0.52 8.32
CA ASP A 218 -3.85 -1.01 7.22
C ASP A 218 -2.40 -0.58 7.40
N MET A 219 -1.49 -1.35 6.85
CA MET A 219 -0.07 -1.05 6.95
C MET A 219 0.66 -1.44 5.68
N ARG A 220 1.65 -0.63 5.33
CA ARG A 220 2.54 -0.88 4.21
C ARG A 220 3.98 -0.65 4.63
N VAL A 221 4.84 -1.62 4.38
CA VAL A 221 6.27 -1.44 4.57
C VAL A 221 6.81 -0.64 3.39
N LEU A 222 7.37 0.53 3.67
CA LEU A 222 8.00 1.38 2.66
C LEU A 222 9.46 1.03 2.47
N GLU A 223 10.15 0.73 3.59
CA GLU A 223 11.58 0.41 3.61
C GLU A 223 11.85 -0.65 4.67
N SER A 224 12.69 -1.61 4.35
CA SER A 224 13.21 -2.59 5.31
C SER A 224 14.52 -3.18 4.81
N PRO A 225 15.53 -3.34 5.67
CA PRO A 225 16.78 -4.01 5.30
C PRO A 225 16.62 -5.53 5.14
N HIS A 226 15.59 -6.14 5.74
CA HIS A 226 15.33 -7.56 5.63
C HIS A 226 13.85 -7.88 5.91
N GLU A 227 13.34 -8.94 5.27
CA GLU A 227 11.94 -9.39 5.40
C GLU A 227 11.56 -9.68 6.86
N SER A 228 12.43 -10.37 7.60
CA SER A 228 12.13 -10.72 8.98
C SER A 228 11.96 -9.48 9.87
N LEU A 229 12.74 -8.41 9.63
CA LEU A 229 12.59 -7.14 10.34
C LEU A 229 11.30 -6.42 9.93
N ALA A 230 10.92 -6.49 8.64
CA ALA A 230 9.66 -5.95 8.16
C ALA A 230 8.47 -6.62 8.86
N GLN A 231 8.49 -7.96 8.96
CA GLN A 231 7.44 -8.70 9.63
C GLN A 231 7.37 -8.34 11.12
N ALA A 232 8.49 -8.32 11.83
CA ALA A 232 8.54 -7.96 13.23
C ALA A 232 8.02 -6.53 13.50
N ALA A 233 8.34 -5.60 12.60
CA ALA A 233 7.86 -4.23 12.67
C ALA A 233 6.34 -4.16 12.49
N THR A 234 5.78 -4.82 11.48
CA THR A 234 4.34 -4.81 11.23
C THR A 234 3.55 -5.51 12.33
N ASP A 235 4.05 -6.62 12.88
CA ASP A 235 3.42 -7.33 13.99
C ASP A 235 3.38 -6.47 15.28
N ALA A 236 4.42 -5.66 15.51
CA ALA A 236 4.45 -4.71 16.61
C ALA A 236 3.48 -3.53 16.40
N VAL A 237 3.55 -2.87 15.22
CA VAL A 237 2.74 -1.68 14.92
C VAL A 237 1.25 -2.00 14.88
N ARG A 238 0.85 -3.20 14.49
CA ARG A 238 -0.55 -3.64 14.53
C ARG A 238 -1.17 -3.56 15.91
N GLN A 239 -0.37 -3.70 16.94
CA GLN A 239 -0.79 -3.68 18.34
C GLN A 239 -0.76 -2.27 18.94
N TRP A 240 -0.21 -1.28 18.23
CA TRP A 240 -0.14 0.09 18.74
C TRP A 240 -1.52 0.71 18.80
N ARG A 241 -1.68 1.67 19.72
CA ARG A 241 -2.87 2.49 19.85
C ARG A 241 -2.48 3.95 19.81
N PHE A 242 -3.29 4.74 19.14
CA PHE A 242 -3.06 6.16 18.96
C PHE A 242 -4.23 6.98 19.50
N GLU A 243 -3.93 8.16 19.96
CA GLU A 243 -4.92 9.23 19.92
C GLU A 243 -5.10 9.61 18.44
N PRO A 244 -6.36 9.63 17.93
CA PRO A 244 -6.56 9.89 16.50
C PRO A 244 -6.12 11.31 16.12
N ALA A 245 -5.72 11.48 14.87
CA ALA A 245 -5.53 12.80 14.29
C ALA A 245 -6.83 13.62 14.37
N ARG A 246 -6.70 14.94 14.50
CA ARG A 246 -7.84 15.84 14.56
C ARG A 246 -7.71 16.94 13.52
N ASP A 247 -8.83 17.32 12.92
CA ASP A 247 -8.91 18.48 12.03
C ASP A 247 -8.90 19.79 12.82
N ALA A 248 -8.88 20.92 12.12
CA ALA A 248 -8.91 22.26 12.73
C ALA A 248 -10.16 22.53 13.60
N LYS A 249 -11.23 21.74 13.45
CA LYS A 249 -12.45 21.81 14.25
C LYS A 249 -12.40 20.87 15.47
N GLY A 250 -11.30 20.11 15.65
CA GLY A 250 -11.14 19.13 16.72
C GLY A 250 -11.80 17.78 16.46
N ALA A 251 -12.40 17.56 15.29
CA ALA A 251 -12.99 16.28 14.95
C ALA A 251 -11.93 15.23 14.62
N ALA A 252 -12.13 13.99 15.08
CA ALA A 252 -11.23 12.90 14.77
C ALA A 252 -11.29 12.52 13.28
N VAL A 253 -10.12 12.40 12.65
CA VAL A 253 -9.97 12.08 11.23
C VAL A 253 -9.03 10.91 11.03
N ALA A 254 -9.27 10.11 10.00
CA ALA A 254 -8.37 9.05 9.61
C ALA A 254 -7.19 9.65 8.81
N VAL A 255 -5.98 9.13 9.05
CA VAL A 255 -4.75 9.62 8.40
C VAL A 255 -3.82 8.46 8.05
N GLU A 256 -3.02 8.65 7.02
CA GLU A 256 -1.84 7.83 6.75
C GLU A 256 -0.65 8.39 7.52
N TRP A 257 0.00 7.55 8.29
CA TRP A 257 1.09 7.95 9.18
C TRP A 257 2.34 7.09 9.00
N LYS A 258 3.50 7.73 8.86
CA LYS A 258 4.78 7.02 8.73
C LYS A 258 5.37 6.74 10.09
N ILE A 259 5.68 5.48 10.35
CA ILE A 259 6.26 4.98 11.59
C ILE A 259 7.63 4.40 11.26
N THR A 260 8.63 4.89 11.97
CA THR A 260 10.02 4.45 11.80
C THR A 260 10.45 3.62 12.99
N LEU A 261 10.89 2.38 12.77
CA LEU A 261 11.40 1.47 13.78
C LEU A 261 12.87 1.15 13.52
N ALA A 262 13.72 1.39 14.51
CA ALA A 262 15.14 1.08 14.42
C ALA A 262 15.44 -0.26 15.10
N PHE A 263 16.04 -1.18 14.38
CA PHE A 263 16.53 -2.46 14.86
C PHE A 263 18.05 -2.37 15.07
N LYS A 264 18.47 -2.49 16.32
CA LYS A 264 19.88 -2.47 16.72
C LYS A 264 20.17 -3.72 17.53
N LEU A 265 21.31 -4.35 17.29
CA LEU A 265 21.82 -5.41 18.17
C LEU A 265 22.41 -4.78 19.42
N GLN A 266 22.06 -5.33 20.57
CA GLN A 266 22.68 -5.00 21.85
C GLN A 266 23.88 -5.90 22.09
#